data_50c32823a1a0cc3943d916418bee8215
#
_entry.id   50c32823a1a0cc3943d916418bee8215
#
_cell.length_a   1.000
_cell.length_b   1.000
_cell.length_c   1.000
_cell.angle_alpha   90.00
_cell.angle_beta   90.00
_cell.angle_gamma   90.00
#
_symmetry.space_group_name_H-M   'P 1'
#
loop_
_entity.id
_entity.type
_entity.pdbx_description
1 polymer ?
#
loop_
_entity_poly.entity_id
_entity_poly.type
_entity_poly.pdbx_seq_one_letter_code
_entity_poly.pdbx_strand_id
1 'polypeptide(L)'
;ALPIWDDMGWINGGFMVVEPGALEYIENDTTTWEREPLETLASRGQLSCYKHHGFWQCMDTLRDKEKLESLLASGKAPWKYWK
;
A
#
# COMPACT_ATOMS: atom_id res chain seq x y z
N ALA A 1 -1.16 -3.79 8.23
CA ALA A 1 -0.13 -3.27 7.33
C ALA A 1 1.19 -3.97 7.58
N LEU A 2 2.03 -4.03 6.56
CA LEU A 2 3.37 -4.57 6.72
C LEU A 2 4.21 -3.66 7.61
N PRO A 3 5.12 -4.25 8.39
CA PRO A 3 6.05 -3.43 9.16
C PRO A 3 6.89 -2.55 8.24
N ILE A 4 7.40 -1.49 8.79
CA ILE A 4 8.37 -0.66 8.09
C ILE A 4 9.70 -1.40 8.11
N TRP A 5 10.27 -1.60 6.95
CA TRP A 5 11.45 -2.44 6.81
C TRP A 5 12.77 -1.70 6.74
N ASP A 6 12.71 -0.40 6.65
CA ASP A 6 13.92 0.38 6.65
C ASP A 6 13.74 1.64 7.47
N ASP A 7 14.84 2.28 7.76
CA ASP A 7 14.86 3.48 8.60
C ASP A 7 14.31 4.70 7.91
N MET A 8 13.94 4.58 6.64
CA MET A 8 13.41 5.70 5.85
C MET A 8 11.90 5.81 5.92
N GLY A 9 11.25 4.91 6.65
CA GLY A 9 9.82 5.01 6.87
C GLY A 9 8.94 4.59 5.71
N TRP A 10 9.42 3.69 4.86
CA TRP A 10 8.60 3.17 3.77
C TRP A 10 7.48 2.31 4.31
N ILE A 11 6.29 2.48 3.74
CA ILE A 11 5.11 1.70 4.12
C ILE A 11 4.47 1.09 2.89
N ASN A 12 3.65 0.06 3.13
CA ASN A 12 2.90 -0.61 2.08
C ASN A 12 1.77 0.28 1.59
N GLY A 13 1.79 0.65 0.30
CA GLY A 13 0.75 1.47 -0.32
C GLY A 13 -0.45 0.68 -0.81
N GLY A 14 -0.41 -0.63 -0.78
CA GLY A 14 -1.56 -1.49 -1.03
C GLY A 14 -1.69 -2.11 -2.41
N PHE A 15 -1.17 -1.48 -3.46
CA PHE A 15 -1.28 -2.02 -4.81
C PHE A 15 -0.24 -3.09 -5.08
N MET A 16 -0.67 -4.19 -5.69
CA MET A 16 0.22 -5.31 -5.97
C MET A 16 -0.12 -5.97 -7.30
N VAL A 17 0.91 -6.45 -7.99
CA VAL A 17 0.78 -7.36 -9.11
C VAL A 17 1.27 -8.71 -8.61
N VAL A 18 0.42 -9.72 -8.73
CA VAL A 18 0.64 -11.02 -8.06
C VAL A 18 0.57 -12.15 -9.08
N GLU A 19 1.58 -13.02 -9.05
CA GLU A 19 1.52 -14.28 -9.79
C GLU A 19 0.49 -15.20 -9.13
N PRO A 20 -0.27 -16.00 -9.91
CA PRO A 20 -1.28 -16.89 -9.33
C PRO A 20 -0.75 -17.82 -8.25
N GLY A 21 0.48 -18.28 -8.38
CA GLY A 21 1.09 -19.17 -7.39
C GLY A 21 1.23 -18.56 -6.01
N ALA A 22 1.25 -17.24 -5.90
CA ALA A 22 1.31 -16.59 -4.61
C ALA A 22 0.07 -16.83 -3.75
N LEU A 23 -1.07 -17.13 -4.39
CA LEU A 23 -2.31 -17.40 -3.67
C LEU A 23 -2.25 -18.70 -2.86
N GLU A 24 -1.32 -19.58 -3.18
CA GLU A 24 -1.13 -20.83 -2.43
C GLU A 24 -0.66 -20.59 -1.01
N TYR A 25 -0.13 -19.40 -0.72
CA TYR A 25 0.30 -19.06 0.63
C TYR A 25 -0.85 -18.62 1.54
N ILE A 26 -2.05 -18.50 0.98
CA ILE A 26 -3.27 -18.22 1.74
C ILE A 26 -3.83 -19.55 2.20
N GLU A 27 -3.78 -19.82 3.50
CA GLU A 27 -4.22 -21.09 4.03
C GLU A 27 -5.76 -21.21 4.16
N ASN A 28 -6.41 -20.11 4.55
CA ASN A 28 -7.85 -20.10 4.77
C ASN A 28 -8.38 -18.67 4.81
N ASP A 29 -9.67 -18.52 5.07
CA ASP A 29 -10.33 -17.22 5.07
C ASP A 29 -9.86 -16.27 6.18
N THR A 30 -9.19 -16.78 7.19
CA THR A 30 -8.67 -15.95 8.26
C THR A 30 -7.22 -15.50 8.04
N THR A 31 -6.59 -15.96 6.96
CA THR A 31 -5.23 -15.59 6.63
C THR A 31 -5.18 -14.12 6.22
N THR A 32 -4.35 -13.34 6.90
CA THR A 32 -4.10 -11.94 6.53
C THR A 32 -3.01 -11.90 5.47
N TRP A 33 -3.38 -11.46 4.26
CA TRP A 33 -2.46 -11.43 3.12
C TRP A 33 -1.14 -10.73 3.43
N GLU A 34 -1.21 -9.62 4.12
CA GLU A 34 -0.05 -8.78 4.38
C GLU A 34 0.85 -9.30 5.51
N ARG A 35 0.47 -10.40 6.13
CA ARG A 35 1.30 -11.03 7.15
C ARG A 35 2.04 -12.24 6.60
N GLU A 36 1.57 -13.46 6.92
CA GLU A 36 2.31 -14.67 6.56
C GLU A 36 2.59 -14.82 5.07
N PRO A 37 1.62 -14.62 4.16
CA PRO A 37 1.90 -14.77 2.74
C PRO A 37 3.01 -13.84 2.25
N LEU A 38 2.91 -12.55 2.52
CA LEU A 38 3.92 -11.61 2.06
C LEU A 38 5.25 -11.78 2.77
N GLU A 39 5.23 -12.08 4.06
CA GLU A 39 6.46 -12.34 4.81
C GLU A 39 7.19 -13.56 4.27
N THR A 40 6.46 -14.62 3.93
CA THR A 40 7.04 -15.82 3.35
C THR A 40 7.64 -15.53 1.99
N LEU A 41 6.91 -14.82 1.14
CA LEU A 41 7.40 -14.44 -0.19
C LEU A 41 8.66 -13.58 -0.08
N ALA A 42 8.67 -12.65 0.85
CA ALA A 42 9.84 -11.80 1.07
C ALA A 42 11.05 -12.62 1.52
N SER A 43 10.86 -13.57 2.43
CA SER A 43 11.96 -14.41 2.93
C SER A 43 12.54 -15.30 1.83
N ARG A 44 11.75 -15.61 0.80
CA ARG A 44 12.18 -16.40 -0.35
C ARG A 44 12.73 -15.58 -1.50
N GLY A 45 12.84 -14.27 -1.32
CA GLY A 45 13.31 -13.38 -2.37
C GLY A 45 12.33 -13.24 -3.53
N GLN A 46 11.05 -13.54 -3.31
CA GLN A 46 10.02 -13.49 -4.34
C GLN A 46 9.12 -12.25 -4.26
N LEU A 47 9.48 -11.30 -3.41
CA LEU A 47 8.73 -10.06 -3.26
C LEU A 47 9.60 -8.89 -3.67
N SER A 48 9.15 -8.16 -4.68
CA SER A 48 9.80 -6.92 -5.11
C SER A 48 8.90 -5.74 -4.77
N CYS A 49 9.48 -4.59 -4.54
CA CYS A 49 8.66 -3.43 -4.31
C CYS A 49 9.10 -2.25 -5.16
N TYR A 50 8.11 -1.49 -5.60
CA TYR A 50 8.32 -0.22 -6.28
C TYR A 50 8.21 0.89 -5.23
N LYS A 51 9.25 1.70 -5.13
CA LYS A 51 9.25 2.81 -4.17
C LYS A 51 8.66 4.05 -4.82
N HIS A 52 7.47 4.42 -4.38
CA HIS A 52 6.77 5.59 -4.88
C HIS A 52 7.26 6.83 -4.14
N HIS A 53 7.79 7.79 -4.87
CA HIS A 53 8.31 9.04 -4.31
C HIS A 53 7.37 10.23 -4.46
N GLY A 54 6.29 10.07 -5.20
CA GLY A 54 5.31 11.14 -5.41
C GLY A 54 4.30 11.22 -4.27
N PHE A 55 3.24 11.97 -4.52
CA PHE A 55 2.18 12.13 -3.54
C PHE A 55 1.45 10.81 -3.31
N TRP A 56 1.19 10.52 -2.05
CA TRP A 56 0.38 9.39 -1.63
C TRP A 56 -0.33 9.75 -0.33
N GLN A 57 -1.62 9.43 -0.25
CA GLN A 57 -2.41 9.67 0.95
C GLN A 57 -3.49 8.61 1.04
N CYS A 58 -3.53 7.91 2.15
CA CYS A 58 -4.61 6.95 2.41
C CYS A 58 -5.90 7.68 2.76
N MET A 59 -7.02 6.97 2.64
CA MET A 59 -8.32 7.47 3.08
C MET A 59 -8.99 6.39 3.92
N ASP A 60 -8.46 6.18 5.12
CA ASP A 60 -8.94 5.15 6.03
C ASP A 60 -9.76 5.73 7.18
N THR A 61 -9.63 7.02 7.43
CA THR A 61 -10.31 7.71 8.52
C THR A 61 -11.04 8.94 7.99
N LEU A 62 -11.93 9.51 8.82
CA LEU A 62 -12.62 10.76 8.48
C LEU A 62 -11.61 11.90 8.32
N ARG A 63 -10.57 11.93 9.14
CA ARG A 63 -9.51 12.93 9.03
C ARG A 63 -8.82 12.86 7.68
N ASP A 64 -8.54 11.66 7.21
CA ASP A 64 -7.91 11.47 5.90
C ASP A 64 -8.80 11.98 4.78
N LYS A 65 -10.10 11.69 4.86
CA LYS A 65 -11.08 12.17 3.87
C LYS A 65 -11.12 13.69 3.86
N GLU A 66 -11.19 14.32 5.02
CA GLU A 66 -11.24 15.77 5.14
C GLU A 66 -9.97 16.42 4.59
N LYS A 67 -8.82 15.79 4.81
CA LYS A 67 -7.56 16.27 4.27
C LYS A 67 -7.58 16.26 2.74
N LEU A 68 -8.06 15.18 2.13
CA LEU A 68 -8.16 15.08 0.67
C LEU A 68 -9.15 16.09 0.11
N GLU A 69 -10.29 16.27 0.76
CA GLU A 69 -11.28 17.26 0.34
C GLU A 69 -10.73 18.69 0.41
N SER A 70 -9.98 18.99 1.46
CA SER A 70 -9.34 20.29 1.60
C SER A 70 -8.33 20.56 0.48
N LEU A 71 -7.54 19.55 0.12
CA LEU A 71 -6.59 19.69 -0.97
C LEU A 71 -7.31 19.97 -2.30
N LEU A 72 -8.41 19.26 -2.54
CA LEU A 72 -9.19 19.47 -3.75
C LEU A 72 -9.80 20.87 -3.77
N ALA A 73 -10.41 21.30 -2.66
CA ALA A 73 -11.06 22.59 -2.57
C ALA A 73 -10.10 23.75 -2.72
N SER A 74 -8.86 23.59 -2.26
CA SER A 74 -7.84 24.64 -2.35
C SER A 74 -7.14 24.70 -3.70
N GLY A 75 -7.46 23.77 -4.61
CA GLY A 75 -6.81 23.69 -5.91
C GLY A 75 -5.40 23.09 -5.87
N LYS A 76 -5.04 22.47 -4.77
CA LYS A 76 -3.72 21.88 -4.56
C LYS A 76 -3.70 20.35 -4.58
N ALA A 77 -4.71 19.74 -5.21
CA ALA A 77 -4.82 18.29 -5.30
C ALA A 77 -3.80 17.73 -6.31
N PRO A 78 -2.73 17.06 -5.86
CA PRO A 78 -1.68 16.59 -6.77
C PRO A 78 -2.15 15.51 -7.75
N TRP A 79 -3.23 14.80 -7.39
CA TRP A 79 -3.77 13.75 -8.27
C TRP A 79 -4.63 14.31 -9.39
N LYS A 80 -5.09 15.55 -9.29
CA LYS A 80 -6.00 16.13 -10.26
C LYS A 80 -5.20 16.84 -11.35
N TYR A 81 -5.01 16.16 -12.46
CA TYR A 81 -4.30 16.73 -13.61
C TYR A 81 -5.26 17.23 -14.69
N TRP A 82 -6.54 16.87 -14.60
CA TRP A 82 -7.57 17.37 -15.53
C TRP A 82 -8.13 18.71 -15.04
N LYS A 83 -8.70 19.43 -15.96
CA LYS A 83 -9.29 20.73 -15.65
C LYS A 83 -10.79 20.64 -15.33
#